data_287fa1ec4c92ad3b85c4894af08b4ab9
#
_entry.id   287fa1ec4c92ad3b85c4894af08b4ab9
#
_cell.length_a   1.000
_cell.length_b   1.000
_cell.length_c   1.000
_cell.angle_alpha   90.00
_cell.angle_beta   90.00
_cell.angle_gamma   90.00
#
_symmetry.space_group_name_H-M   'P 1'
#
loop_
_entity.id
_entity.type
_entity.pdbx_description
1 polymer ?
#
loop_
_entity_poly.entity_id
_entity_poly.type
_entity_poly.pdbx_seq_one_letter_code
_entity_poly.pdbx_strand_id
1 'polypeptide(L)'
;DFDSEEDAEAEDDEPVIMTLQERMENLIVQNFEHDPSGELFPKIYGIEGKMHPMVRQYFQSMVDKPDKEFGSILSTLDTVLNTYRDPIIAENMSRSDFKITDMMENDDPVSLYLVFPPSDIDRVKPLFRVVVKMLYRKNTETMEFKDGEKVDKKHRMLMLLDEFPALGKLETFETAMAYIAGYGIKAMIITQDINQIEKLYTTSNSIVSNCQVQVYHTPTDNKTPEFISKKMGNKTIQVKSTSINGSLVNIGGRSYSLSETARPLMTPDEVNTMDKKKELIFVSGVSPILADKIRYYEVPYFSKRTKLNAPDKTDVIRGAKKKEEA
;
A
#
# COMPACT_ATOMS: atom_id res chain seq x y z
N ASP A 1 -18.84 27.02 81.54
CA ASP A 1 -17.78 26.38 80.76
C ASP A 1 -18.41 25.33 79.92
N PHE A 2 -18.76 25.74 78.75
CA PHE A 2 -19.27 24.87 77.71
C PHE A 2 -18.39 25.06 76.49
N ASP A 3 -17.51 24.11 76.24
CA ASP A 3 -16.81 23.95 75.00
C ASP A 3 -17.76 23.21 74.03
N SER A 4 -18.28 23.94 73.07
CA SER A 4 -18.95 23.37 71.91
C SER A 4 -17.89 23.13 70.84
N GLU A 5 -17.46 21.90 70.71
CA GLU A 5 -16.74 21.42 69.53
C GLU A 5 -17.74 21.37 68.34
N GLU A 6 -17.62 22.34 67.46
CA GLU A 6 -18.22 22.23 66.12
C GLU A 6 -17.47 21.14 65.28
N ASP A 7 -18.09 19.98 65.23
CA ASP A 7 -17.70 18.96 64.24
C ASP A 7 -17.87 19.55 62.79
N ALA A 8 -16.76 20.01 62.26
CA ALA A 8 -16.69 20.29 60.84
C ALA A 8 -16.76 18.95 60.06
N GLU A 9 -17.94 18.61 59.61
CA GLU A 9 -18.10 17.54 58.62
C GLU A 9 -17.24 17.91 57.39
N ALA A 10 -16.14 17.19 57.20
CA ALA A 10 -15.40 17.21 55.96
C ALA A 10 -16.31 16.59 54.90
N GLU A 11 -16.87 17.41 54.05
CA GLU A 11 -17.49 16.92 52.80
C GLU A 11 -16.38 16.18 52.01
N ASP A 12 -16.49 14.86 51.98
CA ASP A 12 -15.73 14.02 51.04
C ASP A 12 -16.17 14.43 49.63
N ASP A 13 -15.43 15.37 49.02
CA ASP A 13 -15.52 15.69 47.59
C ASP A 13 -15.11 14.45 46.82
N GLU A 14 -16.06 13.56 46.51
CA GLU A 14 -15.86 12.52 45.51
C GLU A 14 -15.42 13.20 44.21
N PRO A 15 -14.34 12.74 43.57
CA PRO A 15 -13.87 13.36 42.35
C PRO A 15 -14.97 13.29 41.31
N VAL A 16 -15.51 14.43 40.90
CA VAL A 16 -16.51 14.55 39.83
C VAL A 16 -15.91 13.95 38.57
N ILE A 17 -16.33 12.74 38.22
CA ILE A 17 -15.91 12.07 36.98
C ILE A 17 -16.65 12.72 35.83
N MET A 18 -16.02 13.74 35.24
CA MET A 18 -16.56 14.42 34.03
C MET A 18 -16.59 13.46 32.85
N THR A 19 -17.70 13.48 32.14
CA THR A 19 -17.83 12.77 30.84
C THR A 19 -16.84 13.34 29.83
N LEU A 20 -16.55 12.59 28.78
CA LEU A 20 -15.67 13.06 27.70
C LEU A 20 -16.24 14.33 27.05
N GLN A 21 -17.56 14.42 26.92
CA GLN A 21 -18.26 15.58 26.34
C GLN A 21 -18.07 16.82 27.22
N GLU A 22 -18.29 16.72 28.53
CA GLU A 22 -18.04 17.80 29.49
C GLU A 22 -16.56 18.23 29.50
N ARG A 23 -15.62 17.28 29.38
CA ARG A 23 -14.19 17.63 29.23
C ARG A 23 -13.92 18.40 27.96
N MET A 24 -14.54 18.02 26.83
CA MET A 24 -14.41 18.74 25.57
C MET A 24 -15.03 20.14 25.65
N GLU A 25 -16.20 20.30 26.29
CA GLU A 25 -16.83 21.60 26.58
C GLU A 25 -15.91 22.50 27.40
N ASN A 26 -15.36 21.97 28.48
CA ASN A 26 -14.41 22.69 29.31
C ASN A 26 -13.15 23.10 28.55
N LEU A 27 -12.63 22.23 27.68
CA LEU A 27 -11.50 22.53 26.81
C LEU A 27 -11.83 23.65 25.79
N ILE A 28 -13.08 23.76 25.33
CA ILE A 28 -13.52 24.83 24.42
C ILE A 28 -13.70 26.16 25.18
N VAL A 29 -14.25 26.10 26.39
CA VAL A 29 -14.59 27.27 27.21
C VAL A 29 -13.35 27.83 27.90
N GLN A 30 -12.46 26.97 28.38
CA GLN A 30 -11.17 27.41 28.87
C GLN A 30 -10.46 28.11 27.72
N ASN A 31 -10.47 29.44 27.71
CA ASN A 31 -9.56 30.19 26.87
C ASN A 31 -8.15 29.79 27.31
N PHE A 32 -7.53 28.91 26.52
CA PHE A 32 -6.14 28.48 26.74
C PHE A 32 -5.16 29.62 26.51
N GLU A 33 -5.44 30.75 27.12
CA GLU A 33 -4.51 31.87 27.17
C GLU A 33 -3.29 31.53 28.01
N HIS A 34 -3.40 30.47 28.86
CA HIS A 34 -2.32 29.99 29.71
C HIS A 34 -2.30 28.47 29.78
N ASP A 35 -1.47 27.86 28.91
CA ASP A 35 -0.87 26.57 29.17
C ASP A 35 0.63 26.78 29.46
N PRO A 36 0.99 27.14 30.73
CA PRO A 36 2.37 27.46 31.08
C PRO A 36 3.30 26.24 30.99
N SER A 37 2.74 25.01 31.01
CA SER A 37 3.52 23.79 30.85
C SER A 37 3.79 23.45 29.39
N GLY A 38 2.92 23.89 28.46
CA GLY A 38 2.94 23.46 27.04
C GLY A 38 2.62 21.97 26.84
N GLU A 39 2.19 21.28 27.92
CA GLU A 39 1.93 19.84 27.88
C GLU A 39 0.63 19.49 27.16
N LEU A 40 -0.40 20.34 27.31
CA LEU A 40 -1.71 20.13 26.71
C LEU A 40 -1.75 20.56 25.23
N PHE A 41 -1.05 21.64 24.88
CA PHE A 41 -1.01 22.19 23.54
C PHE A 41 0.43 22.60 23.17
N PRO A 42 1.28 21.63 22.81
CA PRO A 42 2.62 21.94 22.32
C PRO A 42 2.53 22.91 21.15
N LYS A 43 3.51 23.77 20.98
CA LYS A 43 3.63 24.74 19.87
C LYS A 43 3.35 24.08 18.53
N ILE A 44 2.10 24.06 18.11
CA ILE A 44 1.69 23.62 16.79
C ILE A 44 1.45 24.88 15.94
N TYR A 45 2.23 25.08 14.90
CA TYR A 45 2.14 26.21 13.96
C TYR A 45 2.41 27.62 14.56
N GLY A 46 3.26 27.71 15.57
CA GLY A 46 3.68 29.03 16.12
C GLY A 46 2.62 29.73 16.99
N ILE A 47 1.51 29.03 17.33
CA ILE A 47 0.46 29.53 18.23
C ILE A 47 0.76 28.97 19.62
N GLU A 48 1.36 29.80 20.51
CA GLU A 48 1.61 29.44 21.91
C GLU A 48 0.31 29.44 22.70
N GLY A 49 0.04 28.37 23.44
CA GLY A 49 -1.01 28.31 24.46
C GLY A 49 -2.45 28.46 23.95
N LYS A 50 -2.69 28.32 22.64
CA LYS A 50 -4.04 28.42 22.05
C LYS A 50 -4.35 27.19 21.21
N MET A 51 -5.56 26.68 21.39
CA MET A 51 -6.09 25.63 20.54
C MET A 51 -6.20 26.12 19.10
N HIS A 52 -5.69 25.34 18.14
CA HIS A 52 -5.83 25.68 16.72
C HIS A 52 -7.31 25.87 16.36
N PRO A 53 -7.71 26.92 15.62
CA PRO A 53 -9.11 27.22 15.33
C PRO A 53 -9.90 26.04 14.75
N MET A 54 -9.28 25.24 13.87
CA MET A 54 -9.93 24.05 13.30
C MET A 54 -10.18 22.97 14.38
N VAL A 55 -9.25 22.76 15.32
CA VAL A 55 -9.43 21.79 16.41
C VAL A 55 -10.61 22.23 17.29
N ARG A 56 -10.67 23.51 17.65
CA ARG A 56 -11.80 24.09 18.37
C ARG A 56 -13.12 23.87 17.65
N GLN A 57 -13.16 24.14 16.33
CA GLN A 57 -14.36 23.96 15.52
C GLN A 57 -14.81 22.49 15.49
N TYR A 58 -13.87 21.54 15.37
CA TYR A 58 -14.20 20.11 15.40
C TYR A 58 -14.71 19.69 16.79
N PHE A 59 -14.08 20.14 17.87
CA PHE A 59 -14.56 19.85 19.22
C PHE A 59 -15.97 20.40 19.43
N GLN A 60 -16.23 21.66 19.04
CA GLN A 60 -17.56 22.25 19.13
C GLN A 60 -18.58 21.42 18.35
N SER A 61 -18.26 21.03 17.12
CA SER A 61 -19.15 20.19 16.30
C SER A 61 -19.43 18.82 16.90
N MET A 62 -18.55 18.31 17.74
CA MET A 62 -18.75 17.04 18.47
C MET A 62 -19.63 17.23 19.70
N VAL A 63 -19.40 18.30 20.45
CA VAL A 63 -20.18 18.67 21.64
C VAL A 63 -21.65 18.98 21.27
N ASP A 64 -21.86 19.67 20.16
CA ASP A 64 -23.22 20.03 19.68
C ASP A 64 -24.05 18.82 19.21
N LYS A 65 -23.47 17.60 19.16
CA LYS A 65 -24.20 16.41 18.73
C LYS A 65 -25.04 15.81 19.84
N PRO A 66 -26.24 15.29 19.48
CA PRO A 66 -27.04 14.50 20.43
C PRO A 66 -26.24 13.30 20.98
N ASP A 67 -26.46 12.95 22.26
CA ASP A 67 -25.73 11.86 22.94
C ASP A 67 -25.69 10.54 22.16
N LYS A 68 -26.78 10.18 21.49
CA LYS A 68 -26.87 8.95 20.70
C LYS A 68 -25.94 9.00 19.47
N GLU A 69 -25.87 10.14 18.78
CA GLU A 69 -24.97 10.34 17.63
C GLU A 69 -23.53 10.39 18.10
N PHE A 70 -23.24 11.12 19.16
CA PHE A 70 -21.93 11.21 19.77
C PHE A 70 -21.42 9.82 20.19
N GLY A 71 -22.24 9.02 20.89
CA GLY A 71 -21.92 7.65 21.27
C GLY A 71 -21.62 6.74 20.05
N SER A 72 -22.37 6.90 18.95
CA SER A 72 -22.12 6.13 17.72
C SER A 72 -20.78 6.49 17.06
N ILE A 73 -20.42 7.77 17.09
CA ILE A 73 -19.12 8.26 16.59
C ILE A 73 -17.99 7.70 17.44
N LEU A 74 -18.12 7.75 18.78
CA LEU A 74 -17.12 7.20 19.69
C LEU A 74 -16.95 5.70 19.50
N SER A 75 -18.02 4.95 19.34
CA SER A 75 -17.96 3.51 19.06
C SER A 75 -17.23 3.19 17.75
N THR A 76 -17.47 3.99 16.72
CA THR A 76 -16.77 3.87 15.43
C THR A 76 -15.28 4.18 15.59
N LEU A 77 -14.95 5.28 16.28
CA LEU A 77 -13.58 5.68 16.56
C LEU A 77 -12.83 4.59 17.35
N ASP A 78 -13.49 4.05 18.37
CA ASP A 78 -12.94 2.98 19.22
C ASP A 78 -12.59 1.74 18.39
N THR A 79 -13.48 1.36 17.47
CA THR A 79 -13.23 0.25 16.53
C THR A 79 -12.00 0.50 15.67
N VAL A 80 -11.84 1.70 15.13
CA VAL A 80 -10.68 2.05 14.28
C VAL A 80 -9.39 2.10 15.10
N LEU A 81 -9.43 2.64 16.32
CA LEU A 81 -8.28 2.80 17.19
C LEU A 81 -7.89 1.53 17.96
N ASN A 82 -8.75 0.51 17.95
CA ASN A 82 -8.50 -0.71 18.71
C ASN A 82 -7.16 -1.38 18.35
N THR A 83 -6.76 -1.31 17.08
CA THR A 83 -5.45 -1.81 16.61
C THR A 83 -4.28 -1.19 17.40
N TYR A 84 -4.37 0.07 17.76
CA TYR A 84 -3.30 0.81 18.46
C TYR A 84 -3.28 0.56 19.98
N ARG A 85 -4.29 -0.12 20.52
CA ARG A 85 -4.34 -0.57 21.92
C ARG A 85 -3.58 -1.87 22.16
N ASP A 86 -3.22 -2.58 21.09
CA ASP A 86 -2.37 -3.77 21.20
C ASP A 86 -0.99 -3.36 21.77
N PRO A 87 -0.53 -3.96 22.89
CA PRO A 87 0.72 -3.55 23.53
C PRO A 87 1.95 -3.63 22.62
N ILE A 88 2.02 -4.65 21.74
CA ILE A 88 3.13 -4.81 20.81
C ILE A 88 3.13 -3.70 19.77
N ILE A 89 1.96 -3.35 19.24
CA ILE A 89 1.81 -2.26 18.27
C ILE A 89 2.09 -0.92 18.94
N ALA A 90 1.54 -0.69 20.13
CA ALA A 90 1.77 0.54 20.92
C ALA A 90 3.25 0.75 21.20
N GLU A 91 3.98 -0.29 21.62
CA GLU A 91 5.42 -0.23 21.86
C GLU A 91 6.19 0.11 20.58
N ASN A 92 5.91 -0.59 19.47
CA ASN A 92 6.58 -0.33 18.18
C ASN A 92 6.30 1.07 17.63
N MET A 93 5.15 1.67 17.97
CA MET A 93 4.76 3.01 17.52
C MET A 93 5.11 4.13 18.50
N SER A 94 5.62 3.79 19.69
CA SER A 94 5.97 4.79 20.73
C SER A 94 7.12 5.70 20.33
N ARG A 95 7.94 5.28 19.35
CA ARG A 95 9.10 6.02 18.84
C ARG A 95 9.25 5.84 17.35
N SER A 96 10.01 6.73 16.72
CA SER A 96 10.38 6.62 15.31
C SER A 96 11.91 6.57 15.19
N ASP A 97 12.42 5.49 14.60
CA ASP A 97 13.85 5.27 14.39
C ASP A 97 14.35 5.85 13.05
N PHE A 98 13.44 6.31 12.18
CA PHE A 98 13.73 6.89 10.88
C PHE A 98 12.66 7.91 10.47
N LYS A 99 12.97 8.73 9.47
CA LYS A 99 12.00 9.60 8.79
C LYS A 99 11.57 8.93 7.47
N ILE A 100 10.35 9.18 7.05
CA ILE A 100 9.84 8.67 5.76
C ILE A 100 10.70 9.13 4.57
N THR A 101 11.24 10.35 4.64
CA THR A 101 12.11 10.92 3.60
C THR A 101 13.48 10.24 3.52
N ASP A 102 13.94 9.59 4.59
CA ASP A 102 15.23 8.89 4.60
C ASP A 102 15.32 7.78 3.54
N MET A 103 14.16 7.27 3.09
CA MET A 103 14.10 6.30 1.99
C MET A 103 14.70 6.84 0.68
N MET A 104 14.73 8.15 0.50
CA MET A 104 15.21 8.80 -0.74
C MET A 104 16.29 9.85 -0.51
N GLU A 105 16.45 10.37 0.71
CA GLU A 105 17.29 11.52 1.03
C GLU A 105 18.51 11.17 1.89
N ASN A 106 18.54 9.98 2.51
CA ASN A 106 19.68 9.57 3.33
C ASN A 106 20.97 9.44 2.49
N ASP A 107 22.14 9.57 3.11
CA ASP A 107 23.43 9.42 2.43
C ASP A 107 23.61 7.98 1.92
N ASP A 108 23.33 7.00 2.77
CA ASP A 108 23.38 5.59 2.42
C ASP A 108 21.99 5.10 1.95
N PRO A 109 21.93 4.12 1.02
CA PRO A 109 20.68 3.48 0.63
C PRO A 109 19.99 2.83 1.83
N VAL A 110 18.68 3.08 1.98
CA VAL A 110 17.86 2.55 3.07
C VAL A 110 16.92 1.46 2.56
N SER A 111 16.81 0.36 3.29
CA SER A 111 15.84 -0.70 3.05
C SER A 111 14.90 -0.82 4.24
N LEU A 112 13.61 -0.60 4.02
CA LEU A 112 12.56 -0.78 5.03
C LEU A 112 11.82 -2.09 4.76
N TYR A 113 11.85 -3.00 5.72
CA TYR A 113 11.13 -4.27 5.69
C TYR A 113 9.97 -4.20 6.68
N LEU A 114 8.75 -4.32 6.15
CA LEU A 114 7.53 -4.40 6.96
C LEU A 114 7.06 -5.86 6.92
N VAL A 115 7.35 -6.59 8.00
CA VAL A 115 7.12 -8.04 8.08
C VAL A 115 6.11 -8.36 9.16
N PHE A 116 5.11 -9.16 8.82
CA PHE A 116 4.11 -9.64 9.77
C PHE A 116 3.62 -11.04 9.37
N PRO A 117 3.23 -11.89 10.33
CA PRO A 117 2.68 -13.20 10.02
C PRO A 117 1.35 -13.09 9.26
N PRO A 118 1.04 -14.03 8.33
CA PRO A 118 -0.25 -14.05 7.63
C PRO A 118 -1.46 -14.06 8.57
N SER A 119 -1.34 -14.68 9.75
CA SER A 119 -2.38 -14.72 10.79
C SER A 119 -2.75 -13.34 11.34
N ASP A 120 -1.83 -12.39 11.30
CA ASP A 120 -2.01 -11.04 11.87
C ASP A 120 -2.39 -9.98 10.84
N ILE A 121 -2.45 -10.36 9.55
CA ILE A 121 -2.63 -9.40 8.46
C ILE A 121 -3.88 -8.53 8.65
N ASP A 122 -5.00 -9.10 9.03
CA ASP A 122 -6.26 -8.36 9.18
C ASP A 122 -6.19 -7.37 10.34
N ARG A 123 -5.46 -7.71 11.41
CA ARG A 123 -5.25 -6.87 12.57
C ARG A 123 -4.34 -5.68 12.27
N VAL A 124 -3.24 -5.89 11.54
CA VAL A 124 -2.23 -4.86 11.25
C VAL A 124 -2.46 -4.09 9.95
N LYS A 125 -3.37 -4.58 9.10
CA LYS A 125 -3.70 -3.97 7.80
C LYS A 125 -3.96 -2.45 7.85
N PRO A 126 -4.73 -1.90 8.82
CA PRO A 126 -4.96 -0.47 8.90
C PRO A 126 -3.66 0.32 9.07
N LEU A 127 -2.78 -0.14 9.97
CA LEU A 127 -1.47 0.47 10.21
C LEU A 127 -0.59 0.42 8.96
N PHE A 128 -0.52 -0.76 8.33
CA PHE A 128 0.28 -0.97 7.13
C PHE A 128 -0.15 -0.04 5.98
N ARG A 129 -1.45 0.12 5.79
CA ARG A 129 -2.03 1.03 4.80
C ARG A 129 -1.64 2.49 5.06
N VAL A 130 -1.58 2.90 6.32
CA VAL A 130 -1.12 4.25 6.70
C VAL A 130 0.36 4.42 6.34
N VAL A 131 1.22 3.47 6.70
CA VAL A 131 2.66 3.52 6.38
C VAL A 131 2.89 3.57 4.87
N VAL A 132 2.27 2.67 4.10
CA VAL A 132 2.37 2.67 2.63
C VAL A 132 1.92 4.01 2.04
N LYS A 133 0.80 4.56 2.54
CA LYS A 133 0.30 5.87 2.11
C LYS A 133 1.27 6.99 2.43
N MET A 134 1.88 6.98 3.61
CA MET A 134 2.88 7.98 4.00
C MET A 134 4.13 7.89 3.13
N LEU A 135 4.61 6.68 2.83
CA LEU A 135 5.80 6.45 2.00
C LEU A 135 5.70 7.16 0.65
N TYR A 136 4.63 6.96 -0.12
CA TYR A 136 4.53 7.63 -1.41
C TYR A 136 4.08 9.08 -1.28
N ARG A 137 3.15 9.46 -0.38
CA ARG A 137 2.69 10.85 -0.25
C ARG A 137 3.82 11.79 0.16
N LYS A 138 4.57 11.45 1.21
CA LYS A 138 5.65 12.30 1.69
C LYS A 138 6.76 12.46 0.65
N ASN A 139 7.10 11.39 -0.05
CA ASN A 139 8.14 11.41 -1.06
C ASN A 139 7.69 11.97 -2.43
N THR A 140 6.41 12.32 -2.60
CA THR A 140 5.89 13.01 -3.79
C THR A 140 5.66 14.50 -3.60
N GLU A 141 6.05 15.08 -2.48
CA GLU A 141 5.96 16.53 -2.24
C GLU A 141 6.90 17.32 -3.19
N THR A 142 8.03 16.73 -3.53
CA THR A 142 9.02 17.35 -4.43
C THR A 142 9.32 16.42 -5.60
N MET A 143 9.26 16.91 -6.84
CA MET A 143 9.56 16.13 -8.05
C MET A 143 11.05 15.77 -8.11
N GLU A 144 11.41 14.70 -8.85
CA GLU A 144 12.82 14.32 -9.08
C GLU A 144 13.56 15.37 -9.95
N PHE A 145 12.84 16.04 -10.84
CA PHE A 145 13.33 17.12 -11.68
C PHE A 145 12.40 18.33 -11.58
N LYS A 146 12.96 19.50 -11.36
CA LYS A 146 12.26 20.76 -11.38
C LYS A 146 13.02 21.73 -12.31
N ASP A 147 12.31 22.33 -13.25
CA ASP A 147 12.87 23.29 -14.22
C ASP A 147 14.09 22.74 -15.02
N GLY A 148 14.14 21.40 -15.24
CA GLY A 148 15.21 20.71 -15.94
C GLY A 148 16.41 20.33 -15.06
N GLU A 149 16.44 20.77 -13.80
CA GLU A 149 17.47 20.41 -12.84
C GLU A 149 17.01 19.27 -11.93
N LYS A 150 17.93 18.36 -11.57
CA LYS A 150 17.69 17.29 -10.64
C LYS A 150 17.52 17.84 -9.23
N VAL A 151 16.36 17.61 -8.64
CA VAL A 151 16.12 17.93 -7.23
C VAL A 151 16.86 16.90 -6.35
N ASP A 152 17.30 17.33 -5.19
CA ASP A 152 18.27 16.67 -4.28
C ASP A 152 17.76 15.37 -3.61
N LYS A 153 17.09 14.51 -4.39
CA LYS A 153 16.81 13.12 -3.98
C LYS A 153 18.00 12.25 -4.33
N LYS A 154 18.70 11.76 -3.31
CA LYS A 154 19.92 10.96 -3.49
C LYS A 154 19.64 9.58 -4.08
N HIS A 155 18.49 9.00 -3.74
CA HIS A 155 18.12 7.66 -4.16
C HIS A 155 16.72 7.61 -4.78
N ARG A 156 16.49 6.66 -5.67
CA ARG A 156 15.17 6.25 -6.13
C ARG A 156 14.63 5.19 -5.21
N MET A 157 13.31 5.22 -4.96
CA MET A 157 12.64 4.24 -4.13
C MET A 157 11.96 3.16 -4.97
N LEU A 158 12.17 1.90 -4.61
CA LEU A 158 11.38 0.77 -5.09
C LEU A 158 10.42 0.34 -3.97
N MET A 159 9.13 0.45 -4.21
CA MET A 159 8.10 -0.14 -3.35
C MET A 159 7.80 -1.54 -3.87
N LEU A 160 8.26 -2.57 -3.16
CA LEU A 160 7.99 -3.97 -3.49
C LEU A 160 6.84 -4.45 -2.61
N LEU A 161 5.66 -4.63 -3.21
CA LEU A 161 4.42 -5.00 -2.54
C LEU A 161 4.12 -6.47 -2.85
N ASP A 162 4.69 -7.34 -2.01
CA ASP A 162 4.45 -8.77 -2.07
C ASP A 162 3.03 -9.08 -1.58
N GLU A 163 2.29 -9.91 -2.31
CA GLU A 163 0.87 -10.18 -2.08
C GLU A 163 0.04 -8.88 -1.92
N PHE A 164 0.19 -7.96 -2.88
CA PHE A 164 -0.48 -6.65 -2.87
C PHE A 164 -1.97 -6.70 -2.53
N PRO A 165 -2.77 -7.67 -3.01
CA PRO A 165 -4.19 -7.77 -2.67
C PRO A 165 -4.46 -7.98 -1.18
N ALA A 166 -3.52 -8.54 -0.42
CA ALA A 166 -3.67 -8.75 1.01
C ALA A 166 -3.82 -7.43 1.80
N LEU A 167 -3.28 -6.33 1.26
CA LEU A 167 -3.42 -4.99 1.84
C LEU A 167 -4.86 -4.43 1.71
N GLY A 168 -5.70 -5.06 0.90
CA GLY A 168 -7.00 -4.53 0.54
C GLY A 168 -6.92 -3.34 -0.41
N LYS A 169 -8.03 -2.67 -0.64
CA LYS A 169 -8.09 -1.51 -1.54
C LYS A 169 -7.33 -0.31 -0.94
N LEU A 170 -6.29 0.15 -1.63
CA LEU A 170 -5.56 1.39 -1.34
C LEU A 170 -6.05 2.47 -2.32
N GLU A 171 -7.14 3.15 -2.00
CA GLU A 171 -7.84 4.06 -2.93
C GLU A 171 -6.93 5.11 -3.59
N THR A 172 -6.06 5.73 -2.79
CA THR A 172 -5.16 6.76 -3.30
C THR A 172 -3.94 6.21 -4.04
N PHE A 173 -3.64 4.91 -3.89
CA PHE A 173 -2.50 4.27 -4.53
C PHE A 173 -2.74 4.03 -6.03
N GLU A 174 -3.97 3.65 -6.42
CA GLU A 174 -4.35 3.52 -7.83
C GLU A 174 -4.08 4.82 -8.60
N THR A 175 -4.52 5.95 -8.03
CA THR A 175 -4.25 7.28 -8.60
C THR A 175 -2.76 7.62 -8.56
N ALA A 176 -2.07 7.27 -7.47
CA ALA A 176 -0.66 7.57 -7.30
C ALA A 176 0.22 6.88 -8.35
N MET A 177 -0.11 5.65 -8.76
CA MET A 177 0.65 4.91 -9.78
C MET A 177 0.81 5.66 -11.11
N ALA A 178 -0.11 6.56 -11.43
CA ALA A 178 -0.04 7.35 -12.65
C ALA A 178 1.10 8.40 -12.62
N TYR A 179 1.53 8.85 -11.45
CA TYR A 179 2.49 9.95 -11.33
C TYR A 179 3.75 9.67 -10.50
N ILE A 180 3.75 8.65 -9.63
CA ILE A 180 4.88 8.39 -8.70
C ILE A 180 6.23 8.19 -9.41
N ALA A 181 6.20 7.71 -10.65
CA ALA A 181 7.41 7.52 -11.45
C ALA A 181 8.17 8.85 -11.69
N GLY A 182 7.44 9.97 -11.90
CA GLY A 182 8.01 11.31 -12.03
C GLY A 182 8.67 11.85 -10.76
N TYR A 183 8.42 11.20 -9.63
CA TYR A 183 9.01 11.52 -8.33
C TYR A 183 10.15 10.54 -7.93
N GLY A 184 10.58 9.69 -8.85
CA GLY A 184 11.64 8.71 -8.60
C GLY A 184 11.18 7.47 -7.84
N ILE A 185 9.86 7.22 -7.75
CA ILE A 185 9.29 6.07 -7.07
C ILE A 185 8.81 5.06 -8.09
N LYS A 186 9.20 3.79 -7.94
CA LYS A 186 8.69 2.67 -8.71
C LYS A 186 7.95 1.71 -7.81
N ALA A 187 6.82 1.19 -8.28
CA ALA A 187 6.09 0.14 -7.59
C ALA A 187 6.25 -1.19 -8.34
N MET A 188 6.59 -2.24 -7.61
CA MET A 188 6.52 -3.62 -8.05
C MET A 188 5.40 -4.29 -7.27
N ILE A 189 4.35 -4.67 -7.98
CA ILE A 189 3.15 -5.27 -7.42
C ILE A 189 3.17 -6.76 -7.76
N ILE A 190 3.00 -7.61 -6.76
CA ILE A 190 2.91 -9.06 -6.93
C ILE A 190 1.51 -9.50 -6.54
N THR A 191 0.90 -10.34 -7.36
CA THR A 191 -0.42 -10.94 -7.15
C THR A 191 -0.46 -12.34 -7.72
N GLN A 192 -1.31 -13.20 -7.20
CA GLN A 192 -1.43 -14.58 -7.67
C GLN A 192 -2.17 -14.67 -8.99
N ASP A 193 -3.23 -13.86 -9.17
CA ASP A 193 -4.02 -13.79 -10.39
C ASP A 193 -4.64 -12.40 -10.59
N ILE A 194 -5.21 -12.17 -11.77
CA ILE A 194 -5.82 -10.89 -12.12
C ILE A 194 -7.16 -10.68 -11.39
N ASN A 195 -7.85 -11.76 -11.01
CA ASN A 195 -9.16 -11.65 -10.33
C ASN A 195 -9.00 -11.00 -8.95
N GLN A 196 -7.87 -11.21 -8.27
CA GLN A 196 -7.60 -10.58 -6.98
C GLN A 196 -7.56 -9.05 -7.11
N ILE A 197 -6.93 -8.53 -8.17
CA ILE A 197 -6.91 -7.08 -8.46
C ILE A 197 -8.31 -6.58 -8.79
N GLU A 198 -9.02 -7.29 -9.66
CA GLU A 198 -10.36 -6.86 -10.09
C GLU A 198 -11.41 -6.90 -8.98
N LYS A 199 -11.31 -7.83 -8.03
CA LYS A 199 -12.18 -7.86 -6.84
C LYS A 199 -12.02 -6.61 -5.97
N LEU A 200 -10.82 -6.05 -5.89
CA LEU A 200 -10.52 -4.88 -5.06
C LEU A 200 -10.77 -3.56 -5.80
N TYR A 201 -10.41 -3.51 -7.09
CA TYR A 201 -10.33 -2.26 -7.86
C TYR A 201 -11.29 -2.21 -9.04
N THR A 202 -12.12 -3.24 -9.22
CA THR A 202 -13.01 -3.44 -10.37
C THR A 202 -12.28 -3.83 -11.67
N THR A 203 -13.04 -4.23 -12.69
CA THR A 203 -12.48 -4.58 -14.02
C THR A 203 -11.95 -3.38 -14.79
N SER A 204 -12.37 -2.18 -14.41
CA SER A 204 -11.98 -0.92 -15.08
C SER A 204 -10.82 -0.21 -14.35
N ASN A 205 -10.08 -0.92 -13.49
CA ASN A 205 -8.98 -0.33 -12.74
C ASN A 205 -7.81 0.09 -13.63
N SER A 206 -7.08 1.11 -13.18
CA SER A 206 -5.89 1.61 -13.86
C SER A 206 -4.58 0.96 -13.38
N ILE A 207 -4.62 0.09 -12.38
CA ILE A 207 -3.40 -0.51 -11.79
C ILE A 207 -2.63 -1.30 -12.83
N VAL A 208 -3.31 -2.25 -13.52
CA VAL A 208 -2.67 -3.10 -14.52
C VAL A 208 -2.17 -2.28 -15.71
N SER A 209 -2.92 -1.28 -16.15
CA SER A 209 -2.54 -0.42 -17.27
C SER A 209 -1.37 0.51 -16.96
N ASN A 210 -1.21 0.92 -15.70
CA ASN A 210 -0.07 1.73 -15.24
C ASN A 210 1.22 0.89 -15.07
N CYS A 211 1.14 -0.45 -15.06
CA CYS A 211 2.30 -1.32 -15.06
C CYS A 211 2.86 -1.45 -16.49
N GLN A 212 3.90 -0.67 -16.81
CA GLN A 212 4.55 -0.69 -18.11
C GLN A 212 5.28 -2.01 -18.40
N VAL A 213 5.75 -2.69 -17.36
CA VAL A 213 6.35 -4.03 -17.42
C VAL A 213 5.43 -4.98 -16.66
N GLN A 214 5.04 -6.07 -17.30
CA GLN A 214 4.18 -7.08 -16.69
C GLN A 214 4.79 -8.45 -16.95
N VAL A 215 4.92 -9.25 -15.90
CA VAL A 215 5.48 -10.60 -15.95
C VAL A 215 4.41 -11.59 -15.53
N TYR A 216 4.16 -12.59 -16.38
CA TYR A 216 3.16 -13.63 -16.13
C TYR A 216 3.83 -14.99 -16.08
N HIS A 217 3.58 -15.68 -15.00
CA HIS A 217 3.90 -17.10 -14.86
C HIS A 217 2.72 -17.96 -15.35
N THR A 218 2.92 -19.27 -15.43
CA THR A 218 1.83 -20.21 -15.76
C THR A 218 0.67 -20.03 -14.78
N PRO A 219 -0.49 -19.52 -15.23
CA PRO A 219 -1.62 -19.27 -14.35
C PRO A 219 -2.30 -20.57 -13.91
N THR A 220 -3.08 -20.49 -12.84
CA THR A 220 -3.87 -21.61 -12.31
C THR A 220 -5.38 -21.34 -12.37
N ASP A 221 -5.76 -20.12 -12.72
CA ASP A 221 -7.16 -19.70 -12.90
C ASP A 221 -7.55 -19.67 -14.37
N ASN A 222 -8.86 -19.50 -14.67
CA ASN A 222 -9.36 -19.51 -16.03
C ASN A 222 -9.32 -18.14 -16.71
N LYS A 223 -9.30 -17.05 -15.98
CA LYS A 223 -9.41 -15.69 -16.53
C LYS A 223 -8.08 -15.11 -16.96
N THR A 224 -7.02 -15.37 -16.18
CA THR A 224 -5.68 -14.88 -16.50
C THR A 224 -5.17 -15.39 -17.86
N PRO A 225 -5.37 -16.67 -18.27
CA PRO A 225 -4.99 -17.14 -19.59
C PRO A 225 -5.71 -16.43 -20.73
N GLU A 226 -7.00 -16.15 -20.60
CA GLU A 226 -7.77 -15.40 -21.59
C GLU A 226 -7.24 -13.97 -21.73
N PHE A 227 -6.97 -13.32 -20.61
CA PHE A 227 -6.37 -11.99 -20.58
C PHE A 227 -5.01 -11.95 -21.27
N ILE A 228 -4.13 -12.90 -20.95
CA ILE A 228 -2.78 -13.02 -21.56
C ILE A 228 -2.90 -13.27 -23.07
N SER A 229 -3.70 -14.25 -23.49
CA SER A 229 -3.91 -14.59 -24.89
C SER A 229 -4.40 -13.39 -25.71
N LYS A 230 -5.39 -12.66 -25.19
CA LYS A 230 -5.90 -11.43 -25.81
C LYS A 230 -4.82 -10.34 -25.90
N LYS A 231 -4.01 -10.19 -24.87
CA LYS A 231 -2.93 -9.20 -24.80
C LYS A 231 -1.78 -9.51 -25.76
N MET A 232 -1.50 -10.78 -26.02
CA MET A 232 -0.49 -11.22 -26.97
C MET A 232 -0.85 -10.87 -28.43
N GLY A 233 -2.14 -10.74 -28.74
CA GLY A 233 -2.62 -10.46 -30.07
C GLY A 233 -2.64 -11.72 -30.96
N ASN A 234 -2.86 -11.51 -32.28
CA ASN A 234 -3.05 -12.56 -33.24
C ASN A 234 -1.93 -12.58 -34.27
N LYS A 235 -1.74 -13.76 -34.88
CA LYS A 235 -0.96 -13.95 -36.13
C LYS A 235 -1.87 -14.46 -37.21
N THR A 236 -1.57 -14.11 -38.46
CA THR A 236 -2.23 -14.70 -39.64
C THR A 236 -1.64 -16.07 -39.91
N ILE A 237 -2.50 -17.07 -40.02
CA ILE A 237 -2.13 -18.42 -40.45
C ILE A 237 -2.82 -18.75 -41.75
N GLN A 238 -2.15 -19.52 -42.63
CA GLN A 238 -2.75 -20.05 -43.83
C GLN A 238 -3.30 -21.45 -43.55
N VAL A 239 -4.60 -21.60 -43.69
CA VAL A 239 -5.29 -22.88 -43.55
C VAL A 239 -5.55 -23.46 -44.93
N LYS A 240 -4.98 -24.65 -45.18
CA LYS A 240 -5.23 -25.40 -46.40
C LYS A 240 -6.43 -26.33 -46.20
N SER A 241 -7.54 -26.00 -46.82
CA SER A 241 -8.70 -26.88 -46.86
C SER A 241 -8.65 -27.74 -48.11
N THR A 242 -8.82 -29.05 -47.95
CA THR A 242 -8.89 -30.00 -49.07
C THR A 242 -10.33 -30.52 -49.17
N SER A 243 -11.02 -30.17 -50.23
CA SER A 243 -12.34 -30.75 -50.52
C SER A 243 -12.19 -31.88 -51.51
N ILE A 244 -12.71 -33.06 -51.18
CA ILE A 244 -12.74 -34.22 -52.07
C ILE A 244 -14.18 -34.34 -52.56
N ASN A 245 -14.43 -33.99 -53.78
CA ASN A 245 -15.72 -34.23 -54.44
C ASN A 245 -15.78 -35.68 -54.86
N GLY A 246 -16.31 -36.55 -54.03
CA GLY A 246 -16.56 -37.97 -54.38
C GLY A 246 -17.97 -38.17 -54.91
N SER A 247 -18.13 -38.23 -56.24
CA SER A 247 -19.24 -38.94 -56.87
C SER A 247 -18.78 -40.35 -57.15
N LEU A 248 -19.65 -41.36 -56.90
CA LEU A 248 -19.39 -42.79 -57.03
C LEU A 248 -18.92 -43.24 -58.45
N VAL A 249 -18.79 -42.32 -59.39
CA VAL A 249 -18.49 -42.61 -60.84
C VAL A 249 -17.32 -41.79 -61.40
N ASN A 250 -16.76 -40.83 -60.64
CA ASN A 250 -15.67 -39.98 -61.13
C ASN A 250 -14.56 -39.80 -60.06
N ILE A 251 -13.46 -40.49 -60.25
CA ILE A 251 -12.27 -40.41 -59.47
C ILE A 251 -11.56 -39.08 -59.73
N GLY A 252 -11.68 -38.10 -58.85
CA GLY A 252 -10.61 -37.24 -58.63
C GLY A 252 -10.64 -35.79 -58.98
N GLY A 253 -11.44 -35.01 -58.39
CA GLY A 253 -11.17 -33.56 -58.24
C GLY A 253 -10.77 -33.23 -56.81
N ARG A 254 -9.48 -33.18 -56.48
CA ARG A 254 -9.02 -32.55 -55.22
C ARG A 254 -8.95 -31.04 -55.43
N SER A 255 -9.86 -30.31 -54.81
CA SER A 255 -9.78 -28.86 -54.78
C SER A 255 -9.04 -28.43 -53.49
N TYR A 256 -8.05 -27.59 -53.69
CA TYR A 256 -7.30 -26.99 -52.57
C TYR A 256 -7.71 -25.52 -52.47
N SER A 257 -8.23 -25.14 -51.28
CA SER A 257 -8.46 -23.74 -50.92
C SER A 257 -7.48 -23.31 -49.85
N LEU A 258 -6.76 -22.22 -50.11
CA LEU A 258 -5.93 -21.55 -49.09
C LEU A 258 -6.74 -20.39 -48.55
N SER A 259 -7.03 -20.41 -47.27
CA SER A 259 -7.66 -19.28 -46.57
C SER A 259 -6.73 -18.75 -45.49
N GLU A 260 -6.66 -17.45 -45.35
CA GLU A 260 -5.94 -16.80 -44.25
C GLU A 260 -6.90 -16.60 -43.09
N THR A 261 -6.48 -17.04 -41.93
CA THR A 261 -7.27 -16.95 -40.68
C THR A 261 -6.43 -16.38 -39.57
N ALA A 262 -7.00 -15.45 -38.77
CA ALA A 262 -6.35 -14.95 -37.60
C ALA A 262 -6.37 -16.02 -36.47
N ARG A 263 -5.21 -16.29 -35.89
CA ARG A 263 -5.06 -17.17 -34.73
C ARG A 263 -4.33 -16.41 -33.62
N PRO A 264 -4.75 -16.49 -32.34
CA PRO A 264 -3.96 -15.96 -31.22
C PRO A 264 -2.51 -16.45 -31.29
N LEU A 265 -1.55 -15.60 -30.94
CA LEU A 265 -0.14 -16.01 -30.85
C LEU A 265 0.04 -17.19 -29.90
N MET A 266 -0.66 -17.15 -28.72
CA MET A 266 -0.90 -18.31 -27.87
C MET A 266 -2.38 -18.34 -27.51
N THR A 267 -3.01 -19.51 -27.62
CA THR A 267 -4.38 -19.69 -27.10
C THR A 267 -4.40 -19.72 -25.60
N PRO A 268 -5.56 -19.51 -24.92
CA PRO A 268 -5.67 -19.66 -23.47
C PRO A 268 -5.17 -21.03 -22.97
N ASP A 269 -5.45 -22.09 -23.71
CA ASP A 269 -5.00 -23.44 -23.38
C ASP A 269 -3.48 -23.60 -23.47
N GLU A 270 -2.85 -22.98 -24.48
CA GLU A 270 -1.39 -22.95 -24.60
C GLU A 270 -0.73 -22.14 -23.48
N VAL A 271 -1.38 -21.09 -23.00
CA VAL A 271 -0.92 -20.32 -21.82
C VAL A 271 -1.03 -21.16 -20.55
N ASN A 272 -2.16 -21.87 -20.35
CA ASN A 272 -2.36 -22.75 -19.20
C ASN A 272 -1.39 -23.92 -19.15
N THR A 273 -0.98 -24.41 -20.30
CA THR A 273 -0.05 -25.55 -20.43
C THR A 273 1.40 -25.15 -20.63
N MET A 274 1.69 -23.85 -20.54
CA MET A 274 3.05 -23.33 -20.66
C MET A 274 3.99 -23.98 -19.63
N ASP A 275 5.20 -24.33 -20.07
CA ASP A 275 6.23 -24.88 -19.18
C ASP A 275 6.42 -23.97 -17.93
N LYS A 276 6.36 -24.58 -16.74
CA LYS A 276 6.56 -23.88 -15.46
C LYS A 276 7.92 -23.19 -15.31
N LYS A 277 8.87 -23.54 -16.17
CA LYS A 277 10.20 -22.89 -16.26
C LYS A 277 10.17 -21.61 -17.08
N LYS A 278 9.10 -21.36 -17.82
CA LYS A 278 8.93 -20.19 -18.70
C LYS A 278 8.07 -19.10 -18.04
N GLU A 279 8.27 -17.89 -18.52
CA GLU A 279 7.47 -16.72 -18.16
C GLU A 279 7.22 -15.86 -19.41
N LEU A 280 6.12 -15.15 -19.40
CA LEU A 280 5.75 -14.17 -20.42
C LEU A 280 6.00 -12.77 -19.90
N ILE A 281 6.77 -11.98 -20.63
CA ILE A 281 7.10 -10.60 -20.26
C ILE A 281 6.50 -9.67 -21.31
N PHE A 282 5.72 -8.71 -20.86
CA PHE A 282 5.16 -7.65 -21.66
C PHE A 282 5.79 -6.33 -21.26
N VAL A 283 6.36 -5.63 -22.22
CA VAL A 283 6.89 -4.27 -22.04
C VAL A 283 6.13 -3.36 -23.00
N SER A 284 5.68 -2.22 -22.51
CA SER A 284 4.94 -1.27 -23.33
C SER A 284 5.74 -0.88 -24.58
N GLY A 285 5.15 -1.02 -25.77
CA GLY A 285 5.80 -0.73 -27.04
C GLY A 285 6.74 -1.81 -27.59
N VAL A 286 6.83 -2.98 -26.92
CA VAL A 286 7.68 -4.11 -27.34
C VAL A 286 6.82 -5.34 -27.56
N SER A 287 7.20 -6.18 -28.53
CA SER A 287 6.55 -7.48 -28.73
C SER A 287 6.66 -8.37 -27.50
N PRO A 288 5.67 -9.21 -27.21
CA PRO A 288 5.72 -10.14 -26.08
C PRO A 288 6.98 -11.01 -26.10
N ILE A 289 7.57 -11.22 -24.93
CA ILE A 289 8.81 -11.99 -24.78
C ILE A 289 8.48 -13.26 -23.99
N LEU A 290 8.87 -14.42 -24.52
CA LEU A 290 8.88 -15.69 -23.81
C LEU A 290 10.29 -15.92 -23.27
N ALA A 291 10.43 -15.94 -21.94
CA ALA A 291 11.72 -16.05 -21.26
C ALA A 291 11.78 -17.27 -20.33
N ASP A 292 12.98 -17.61 -19.89
CA ASP A 292 13.20 -18.59 -18.84
C ASP A 292 13.20 -17.91 -17.46
N LYS A 293 12.48 -18.49 -16.51
CA LYS A 293 12.46 -18.01 -15.11
C LYS A 293 13.83 -18.13 -14.46
N ILE A 294 14.24 -17.07 -13.81
CA ILE A 294 15.41 -17.11 -12.94
C ILE A 294 15.07 -17.87 -11.67
N ARG A 295 15.76 -18.98 -11.43
CA ARG A 295 15.68 -19.73 -10.17
C ARG A 295 16.86 -19.34 -9.30
N TYR A 296 16.62 -18.59 -8.24
CA TYR A 296 17.68 -18.02 -7.40
C TYR A 296 18.64 -19.08 -6.85
N TYR A 297 18.16 -20.30 -6.57
CA TYR A 297 18.96 -21.40 -6.05
C TYR A 297 19.84 -22.08 -7.12
N GLU A 298 19.52 -21.93 -8.41
CA GLU A 298 20.31 -22.45 -9.54
C GLU A 298 21.37 -21.44 -10.02
N VAL A 299 21.18 -20.14 -9.72
CA VAL A 299 22.11 -19.08 -10.13
C VAL A 299 23.09 -18.78 -9.00
N PRO A 300 24.41 -19.04 -9.18
CA PRO A 300 25.41 -18.89 -8.09
C PRO A 300 25.40 -17.53 -7.42
N TYR A 301 25.18 -16.46 -8.17
CA TYR A 301 25.09 -15.09 -7.64
C TYR A 301 23.99 -14.93 -6.61
N PHE A 302 22.79 -15.42 -6.88
CA PHE A 302 21.66 -15.34 -5.96
C PHE A 302 21.77 -16.38 -4.83
N SER A 303 22.16 -17.61 -5.17
CA SER A 303 22.32 -18.69 -4.20
C SER A 303 23.35 -18.36 -3.10
N LYS A 304 24.42 -17.62 -3.43
CA LYS A 304 25.37 -17.12 -2.44
C LYS A 304 24.73 -16.08 -1.49
N ARG A 305 23.87 -15.20 -2.01
CA ARG A 305 23.23 -14.15 -1.22
C ARG A 305 22.16 -14.68 -0.28
N THR A 306 21.45 -15.74 -0.64
CA THR A 306 20.42 -16.34 0.23
C THR A 306 20.99 -17.02 1.48
N LYS A 307 22.33 -17.20 1.54
CA LYS A 307 23.03 -17.74 2.72
C LYS A 307 23.39 -16.66 3.73
N LEU A 308 23.17 -15.38 3.42
CA LEU A 308 23.37 -14.29 4.37
C LEU A 308 22.23 -14.33 5.40
N ASN A 309 22.61 -14.28 6.67
CA ASN A 309 21.63 -14.19 7.74
C ASN A 309 20.91 -12.84 7.68
N ALA A 310 19.62 -12.85 8.07
CA ALA A 310 18.92 -11.62 8.32
C ALA A 310 19.60 -10.84 9.46
N PRO A 311 19.62 -9.51 9.45
CA PRO A 311 20.13 -8.74 10.58
C PRO A 311 19.31 -9.03 11.83
N ASP A 312 19.96 -9.29 12.96
CA ASP A 312 19.32 -9.61 14.24
C ASP A 312 18.58 -8.39 14.84
N LYS A 313 18.96 -7.19 14.41
CA LYS A 313 18.37 -5.92 14.90
C LYS A 313 18.21 -4.96 13.73
N THR A 314 17.19 -4.12 13.84
CA THR A 314 17.02 -2.97 12.96
C THR A 314 18.18 -2.01 13.20
N ASP A 315 18.99 -1.74 12.17
CA ASP A 315 20.01 -0.71 12.24
C ASP A 315 19.31 0.66 12.33
N VAL A 316 19.60 1.39 13.40
CA VAL A 316 19.21 2.79 13.50
C VAL A 316 19.98 3.57 12.43
N ILE A 317 19.32 4.40 11.64
CA ILE A 317 19.97 5.23 10.63
C ILE A 317 21.01 6.09 11.34
N ARG A 318 22.28 5.92 10.95
CA ARG A 318 23.46 6.49 11.65
C ARG A 318 23.45 8.01 11.82
N GLY A 319 22.61 8.74 11.10
CA GLY A 319 22.42 10.19 11.24
C GLY A 319 21.79 10.65 12.56
N ALA A 320 21.09 9.76 13.28
CA ALA A 320 20.44 10.10 14.55
C ALA A 320 21.42 10.10 15.75
N LYS A 321 22.58 9.44 15.66
CA LYS A 321 23.55 9.31 16.77
C LYS A 321 24.43 10.52 17.04
N LYS A 322 24.48 11.52 16.16
CA LYS A 322 25.37 12.69 16.32
C LYS A 322 24.83 13.80 17.22
N LYS A 323 23.65 13.66 17.82
CA LYS A 323 23.06 14.72 18.70
C LYS A 323 23.08 14.41 20.21
N GLU A 324 23.56 13.22 20.62
CA GLU A 324 23.64 12.88 22.05
C GLU A 324 25.04 13.00 22.67
N GLU A 325 26.08 13.39 21.88
CA GLU A 325 27.45 13.57 22.38
C GLU A 325 27.98 15.01 22.18
N ALA A 326 27.11 16.02 22.23
CA ALA A 326 27.52 17.41 22.23
C ALA A 326 26.90 18.22 23.38
#